data_351cec5ae9c46f4a84ee4eaa897d3c03
#
_entry.id   351cec5ae9c46f4a84ee4eaa897d3c03
#
_cell.length_a   1.000
_cell.length_b   1.000
_cell.length_c   1.000
_cell.angle_alpha   90.00
_cell.angle_beta   90.00
_cell.angle_gamma   90.00
#
_symmetry.space_group_name_H-M   'P 1'
#
loop_
_entity.id
_entity.type
_entity.pdbx_description
1 polymer ?
#
loop_
_entity_poly.entity_id
_entity_poly.type
_entity_poly.pdbx_seq_one_letter_code
_entity_poly.pdbx_strand_id
1 'polypeptide(L)'
;MRVGIATDHGGFGLKEELVAQLRATGHEVVDFGARSLSPDDDYPDFVIPLSHAVAAGTVDRGVAICGSGVGASVCANKIPGVRAALIHDHFSARQGVEDDHMNILCMGGRTVGPAVAWDLVQTFLAAEFSRAERHLRRLGKVASLEPARDAQ
;
A
#
# COMPACT_ATOMS: atom_id res chain seq x y z
N MET A 1 5.18 -5.40 12.93
CA MET A 1 5.19 -4.24 12.02
C MET A 1 3.86 -3.53 12.15
N ARG A 2 3.83 -2.21 11.98
CA ARG A 2 2.61 -1.39 12.00
C ARG A 2 2.13 -1.19 10.57
N VAL A 3 1.00 -1.79 10.21
CA VAL A 3 0.49 -1.83 8.83
C VAL A 3 -0.76 -0.96 8.71
N GLY A 4 -0.74 0.01 7.80
CA GLY A 4 -1.91 0.77 7.42
C GLY A 4 -2.73 0.04 6.36
N ILE A 5 -4.05 0.11 6.42
CA ILE A 5 -4.93 -0.45 5.40
C ILE A 5 -6.08 0.51 5.08
N ALA A 6 -6.44 0.61 3.80
CA ALA A 6 -7.52 1.47 3.33
C ALA A 6 -8.26 0.85 2.16
N THR A 7 -9.54 1.11 2.06
CA THR A 7 -10.40 0.74 0.92
C THR A 7 -11.60 1.67 0.81
N ASP A 8 -12.23 1.67 -0.37
CA ASP A 8 -13.61 2.09 -0.60
C ASP A 8 -14.55 0.87 -0.58
N HIS A 9 -15.80 1.06 -0.98
CA HIS A 9 -16.78 -0.02 -1.11
C HIS A 9 -16.32 -1.17 -2.03
N GLY A 10 -15.46 -0.88 -3.02
CA GLY A 10 -15.00 -1.85 -4.01
C GLY A 10 -14.09 -2.94 -3.47
N GLY A 11 -13.51 -2.75 -2.28
CA GLY A 11 -12.64 -3.72 -1.60
C GLY A 11 -13.02 -3.99 -0.14
N PHE A 12 -14.20 -3.53 0.31
CA PHE A 12 -14.59 -3.58 1.72
C PHE A 12 -14.51 -4.97 2.35
N GLY A 13 -15.12 -5.99 1.71
CA GLY A 13 -15.06 -7.36 2.23
C GLY A 13 -13.64 -7.92 2.31
N LEU A 14 -12.82 -7.68 1.28
CA LEU A 14 -11.43 -8.10 1.25
C LEU A 14 -10.61 -7.43 2.35
N LYS A 15 -10.84 -6.13 2.59
CA LYS A 15 -10.16 -5.39 3.69
C LYS A 15 -10.45 -6.03 5.04
N GLU A 16 -11.71 -6.34 5.34
CA GLU A 16 -12.08 -6.95 6.62
C GLU A 16 -11.37 -8.30 6.85
N GLU A 17 -11.27 -9.14 5.82
CA GLU A 17 -10.54 -10.40 5.89
C GLU A 17 -9.04 -10.17 6.13
N LEU A 18 -8.41 -9.25 5.38
CA LEU A 18 -6.99 -8.93 5.53
C LEU A 18 -6.67 -8.31 6.90
N VAL A 19 -7.54 -7.46 7.45
CA VAL A 19 -7.39 -6.91 8.82
C VAL A 19 -7.36 -8.03 9.85
N ALA A 20 -8.28 -9.00 9.74
CA ALA A 20 -8.31 -10.14 10.65
C ALA A 20 -7.03 -10.98 10.57
N GLN A 21 -6.55 -11.28 9.36
CA GLN A 21 -5.34 -12.06 9.11
C GLN A 21 -4.06 -11.33 9.58
N LEU A 22 -3.94 -10.02 9.32
CA LEU A 22 -2.82 -9.20 9.78
C LEU A 22 -2.73 -9.19 11.30
N ARG A 23 -3.85 -9.03 11.99
CA ARG A 23 -3.89 -9.07 13.47
C ARG A 23 -3.54 -10.45 14.01
N ALA A 24 -4.07 -11.50 13.40
CA ALA A 24 -3.78 -12.89 13.78
C ALA A 24 -2.30 -13.27 13.63
N THR A 25 -1.59 -12.63 12.71
CA THR A 25 -0.14 -12.83 12.49
C THR A 25 0.74 -11.84 13.27
N GLY A 26 0.17 -11.09 14.21
CA GLY A 26 0.91 -10.24 15.15
C GLY A 26 1.27 -8.85 14.63
N HIS A 27 0.64 -8.40 13.54
CA HIS A 27 0.80 -7.03 13.08
C HIS A 27 -0.12 -6.07 13.84
N GLU A 28 0.37 -4.87 14.13
CA GLU A 28 -0.47 -3.74 14.55
C GLU A 28 -1.14 -3.14 13.30
N VAL A 29 -2.47 -3.12 13.26
CA VAL A 29 -3.22 -2.64 12.10
C VAL A 29 -3.84 -1.29 12.38
N VAL A 30 -3.53 -0.31 11.54
CA VAL A 30 -4.17 1.01 11.51
C VAL A 30 -5.15 1.04 10.33
N ASP A 31 -6.45 0.99 10.63
CA ASP A 31 -7.52 1.00 9.64
C ASP A 31 -7.93 2.45 9.31
N PHE A 32 -7.65 2.87 8.07
CA PHE A 32 -8.00 4.20 7.54
C PHE A 32 -9.40 4.25 6.90
N GLY A 33 -10.11 3.14 6.86
CA GLY A 33 -11.48 3.04 6.32
C GLY A 33 -11.50 2.29 4.97
N ALA A 34 -12.68 2.14 4.31
CA ALA A 34 -13.99 2.50 4.86
C ALA A 34 -14.34 1.63 6.07
N ARG A 35 -15.09 2.20 7.02
CA ARG A 35 -15.51 1.47 8.26
C ARG A 35 -16.91 0.88 8.14
N SER A 36 -17.64 1.24 7.09
CA SER A 36 -18.93 0.71 6.73
C SER A 36 -19.04 0.66 5.21
N LEU A 37 -19.82 -0.29 4.71
CA LEU A 37 -20.06 -0.40 3.27
C LEU A 37 -21.01 0.73 2.82
N SER A 38 -20.50 1.62 1.98
CA SER A 38 -21.27 2.69 1.33
C SER A 38 -21.01 2.66 -0.17
N PRO A 39 -22.03 2.45 -1.03
CA PRO A 39 -21.81 2.29 -2.46
C PRO A 39 -21.30 3.55 -3.18
N ASP A 40 -21.43 4.70 -2.54
CA ASP A 40 -21.12 6.02 -3.11
C ASP A 40 -19.86 6.66 -2.50
N ASP A 41 -19.08 5.91 -1.69
CA ASP A 41 -17.85 6.42 -1.12
C ASP A 41 -16.71 6.48 -2.14
N ASP A 42 -15.79 7.41 -1.94
CA ASP A 42 -14.67 7.67 -2.84
C ASP A 42 -13.35 7.12 -2.25
N TYR A 43 -12.65 6.25 -3.00
CA TYR A 43 -11.38 5.66 -2.56
C TYR A 43 -10.32 6.71 -2.12
N PRO A 44 -10.22 7.92 -2.71
CA PRO A 44 -9.22 8.89 -2.27
C PRO A 44 -9.38 9.32 -0.81
N ASP A 45 -10.61 9.36 -0.29
CA ASP A 45 -10.88 9.76 1.10
C ASP A 45 -10.21 8.85 2.12
N PHE A 46 -9.90 7.62 1.75
CA PHE A 46 -9.23 6.62 2.57
C PHE A 46 -7.76 6.43 2.20
N VAL A 47 -7.44 6.49 0.91
CA VAL A 47 -6.08 6.26 0.42
C VAL A 47 -5.15 7.45 0.71
N ILE A 48 -5.65 8.69 0.66
CA ILE A 48 -4.86 9.89 0.98
C ILE A 48 -4.36 9.86 2.43
N PRO A 49 -5.21 9.67 3.46
CA PRO A 49 -4.73 9.56 4.85
C PRO A 49 -3.75 8.41 5.08
N LEU A 50 -3.99 7.23 4.48
CA LEU A 50 -3.04 6.12 4.51
C LEU A 50 -1.68 6.52 3.94
N SER A 51 -1.69 7.18 2.77
CA SER A 51 -0.47 7.59 2.07
C SER A 51 0.35 8.60 2.87
N HIS A 52 -0.32 9.57 3.49
CA HIS A 52 0.34 10.51 4.42
C HIS A 52 0.94 9.79 5.62
N ALA A 53 0.24 8.81 6.20
CA ALA A 53 0.74 8.04 7.34
C ALA A 53 1.99 7.23 6.98
N VAL A 54 2.03 6.61 5.78
CA VAL A 54 3.21 5.92 5.26
C VAL A 54 4.36 6.89 5.00
N ALA A 55 4.09 8.02 4.35
CA ALA A 55 5.11 9.04 4.05
C ALA A 55 5.72 9.66 5.31
N ALA A 56 4.92 9.80 6.38
CA ALA A 56 5.36 10.30 7.70
C ALA A 56 6.02 9.23 8.57
N GLY A 57 6.00 7.95 8.18
CA GLY A 57 6.52 6.85 8.98
C GLY A 57 5.68 6.51 10.22
N THR A 58 4.42 6.97 10.30
CA THR A 58 3.49 6.62 11.38
C THR A 58 2.92 5.22 11.23
N VAL A 59 2.97 4.67 10.04
CA VAL A 59 2.86 3.23 9.74
C VAL A 59 4.05 2.81 8.88
N ASP A 60 4.49 1.57 9.02
CA ASP A 60 5.68 1.07 8.32
C ASP A 60 5.40 0.83 6.84
N ARG A 61 4.23 0.26 6.52
CA ARG A 61 3.77 -0.05 5.16
C ARG A 61 2.26 0.07 5.05
N GLY A 62 1.78 0.23 3.82
CA GLY A 62 0.36 0.37 3.51
C GLY A 62 -0.17 -0.72 2.57
N VAL A 63 -1.46 -1.05 2.73
CA VAL A 63 -2.24 -1.83 1.77
C VAL A 63 -3.44 -0.98 1.37
N ALA A 64 -3.57 -0.67 0.08
CA ALA A 64 -4.66 0.15 -0.46
C ALA A 64 -5.49 -0.67 -1.44
N ILE A 65 -6.79 -0.72 -1.23
CA ILE A 65 -7.71 -1.52 -2.03
C ILE A 65 -8.77 -0.60 -2.63
N CYS A 66 -9.17 -0.86 -3.86
CA CYS A 66 -10.40 -0.31 -4.46
C CYS A 66 -10.98 -1.37 -5.41
N GLY A 67 -11.88 -1.04 -6.28
CA GLY A 67 -12.48 -2.03 -7.21
C GLY A 67 -11.43 -2.79 -8.03
N SER A 68 -10.47 -2.09 -8.65
CA SER A 68 -9.39 -2.66 -9.48
C SER A 68 -7.99 -2.44 -8.89
N GLY A 69 -7.82 -1.56 -7.90
CA GLY A 69 -6.54 -1.13 -7.37
C GLY A 69 -5.84 -0.03 -8.18
N VAL A 70 -6.29 0.23 -9.39
CA VAL A 70 -5.67 1.25 -10.28
C VAL A 70 -5.80 2.65 -9.68
N GLY A 71 -7.01 3.06 -9.30
CA GLY A 71 -7.25 4.38 -8.70
C GLY A 71 -6.48 4.57 -7.40
N ALA A 72 -6.46 3.55 -6.54
CA ALA A 72 -5.68 3.56 -5.30
C ALA A 72 -4.18 3.79 -5.58
N SER A 73 -3.60 3.09 -6.57
CA SER A 73 -2.20 3.25 -6.95
C SER A 73 -1.91 4.65 -7.50
N VAL A 74 -2.77 5.18 -8.38
CA VAL A 74 -2.63 6.54 -8.93
C VAL A 74 -2.69 7.58 -7.81
N CYS A 75 -3.67 7.48 -6.91
CA CYS A 75 -3.85 8.39 -5.80
C CYS A 75 -2.66 8.39 -4.84
N ALA A 76 -2.25 7.19 -4.39
CA ALA A 76 -1.16 7.03 -3.42
C ALA A 76 0.16 7.65 -3.91
N ASN A 77 0.49 7.46 -5.20
CA ASN A 77 1.72 8.02 -5.78
C ASN A 77 1.72 9.53 -5.99
N LYS A 78 0.62 10.23 -5.67
CA LYS A 78 0.61 11.70 -5.64
C LYS A 78 1.20 12.29 -4.36
N ILE A 79 1.39 11.46 -3.34
CA ILE A 79 1.97 11.89 -2.05
C ILE A 79 3.48 11.68 -2.08
N PRO A 80 4.30 12.73 -1.92
CA PRO A 80 5.75 12.63 -1.88
C PRO A 80 6.23 11.63 -0.82
N GLY A 81 7.18 10.76 -1.20
CA GLY A 81 7.69 9.69 -0.34
C GLY A 81 6.89 8.39 -0.39
N VAL A 82 5.79 8.35 -1.13
CA VAL A 82 5.04 7.11 -1.40
C VAL A 82 5.54 6.46 -2.69
N ARG A 83 5.70 5.17 -2.65
CA ARG A 83 5.99 4.30 -3.79
C ARG A 83 4.99 3.15 -3.76
N ALA A 84 3.88 3.37 -4.46
CA ALA A 84 2.77 2.44 -4.55
C ALA A 84 2.76 1.72 -5.89
N ALA A 85 2.44 0.43 -5.87
CA ALA A 85 2.27 -0.32 -7.11
C ALA A 85 1.03 -1.22 -7.04
N LEU A 86 0.39 -1.40 -8.21
CA LEU A 86 -0.68 -2.37 -8.42
C LEU A 86 -0.05 -3.75 -8.58
N ILE A 87 -0.34 -4.66 -7.66
CA ILE A 87 0.33 -5.96 -7.56
C ILE A 87 -0.66 -7.09 -7.73
N HIS A 88 -0.30 -8.04 -8.63
CA HIS A 88 -1.08 -9.25 -8.91
C HIS A 88 -0.26 -10.55 -8.85
N ASP A 89 1.05 -10.45 -8.56
CA ASP A 89 1.95 -11.60 -8.52
C ASP A 89 3.01 -11.47 -7.41
N HIS A 90 3.54 -12.60 -6.98
CA HIS A 90 4.50 -12.69 -5.88
C HIS A 90 5.87 -12.12 -6.23
N PHE A 91 6.30 -12.23 -7.49
CA PHE A 91 7.57 -11.68 -7.91
C PHE A 91 7.56 -10.15 -7.75
N SER A 92 6.54 -9.50 -8.30
CA SER A 92 6.39 -8.04 -8.20
C SER A 92 6.15 -7.56 -6.76
N ALA A 93 5.40 -8.34 -5.95
CA ALA A 93 5.19 -8.02 -4.53
C ALA A 93 6.50 -7.97 -3.74
N ARG A 94 7.42 -8.89 -4.02
CA ARG A 94 8.74 -8.97 -3.38
C ARG A 94 9.73 -7.99 -4.01
N GLN A 95 9.94 -8.08 -5.32
CA GLN A 95 10.92 -7.30 -6.05
C GLN A 95 10.66 -5.80 -5.96
N GLY A 96 9.40 -5.36 -5.96
CA GLY A 96 9.04 -3.96 -5.77
C GLY A 96 9.55 -3.39 -4.45
N VAL A 97 9.59 -4.19 -3.38
CA VAL A 97 10.22 -3.79 -2.12
C VAL A 97 11.74 -3.85 -2.21
N GLU A 98 12.30 -4.97 -2.71
CA GLU A 98 13.74 -5.21 -2.74
C GLU A 98 14.49 -4.19 -3.60
N ASP A 99 13.94 -3.81 -4.73
CA ASP A 99 14.61 -2.95 -5.72
C ASP A 99 14.13 -1.48 -5.66
N ASP A 100 12.83 -1.25 -5.48
CA ASP A 100 12.21 0.06 -5.61
C ASP A 100 11.71 0.63 -4.27
N HIS A 101 11.95 -0.10 -3.16
CA HIS A 101 11.53 0.30 -1.82
C HIS A 101 10.04 0.63 -1.78
N MET A 102 9.22 -0.17 -2.45
CA MET A 102 7.76 -0.06 -2.45
C MET A 102 7.23 -0.08 -1.02
N ASN A 103 6.40 0.90 -0.67
CA ASN A 103 5.87 1.06 0.69
C ASN A 103 4.34 0.99 0.78
N ILE A 104 3.63 1.02 -0.37
CA ILE A 104 2.20 0.72 -0.44
C ILE A 104 1.95 -0.32 -1.54
N LEU A 105 1.30 -1.42 -1.16
CA LEU A 105 0.79 -2.42 -2.09
C LEU A 105 -0.66 -2.07 -2.41
N CYS A 106 -0.99 -1.94 -3.70
CA CYS A 106 -2.36 -1.72 -4.18
C CYS A 106 -2.92 -2.97 -4.84
N MET A 107 -4.20 -3.26 -4.62
CA MET A 107 -4.89 -4.38 -5.27
C MET A 107 -6.37 -4.08 -5.46
N GLY A 108 -7.02 -4.87 -6.31
CA GLY A 108 -8.44 -4.75 -6.58
C GLY A 108 -9.27 -5.80 -5.85
N GLY A 109 -10.26 -5.37 -5.07
CA GLY A 109 -11.19 -6.27 -4.40
C GLY A 109 -12.10 -7.05 -5.36
N ARG A 110 -12.17 -6.64 -6.64
CA ARG A 110 -12.92 -7.33 -7.69
C ARG A 110 -12.03 -8.16 -8.62
N THR A 111 -10.70 -8.08 -8.47
CA THR A 111 -9.75 -8.72 -9.38
C THR A 111 -8.88 -9.78 -8.71
N VAL A 112 -8.74 -9.73 -7.39
CA VAL A 112 -7.89 -10.64 -6.62
C VAL A 112 -8.74 -11.37 -5.58
N GLY A 113 -8.67 -12.71 -5.59
CA GLY A 113 -9.33 -13.52 -4.57
C GLY A 113 -8.64 -13.43 -3.21
N PRO A 114 -9.37 -13.62 -2.10
CA PRO A 114 -8.84 -13.40 -0.74
C PRO A 114 -7.57 -14.19 -0.41
N ALA A 115 -7.47 -15.45 -0.82
CA ALA A 115 -6.28 -16.27 -0.56
C ALA A 115 -5.05 -15.71 -1.27
N VAL A 116 -5.18 -15.33 -2.54
CA VAL A 116 -4.08 -14.71 -3.30
C VAL A 116 -3.73 -13.34 -2.73
N ALA A 117 -4.73 -12.55 -2.34
CA ALA A 117 -4.49 -11.25 -1.71
C ALA A 117 -3.66 -11.38 -0.43
N TRP A 118 -3.98 -12.36 0.42
CA TRP A 118 -3.22 -12.63 1.63
C TRP A 118 -1.78 -13.04 1.34
N ASP A 119 -1.56 -13.96 0.40
CA ASP A 119 -0.22 -14.38 -0.01
C ASP A 119 0.62 -13.21 -0.54
N LEU A 120 0.02 -12.31 -1.34
CA LEU A 120 0.68 -11.11 -1.84
C LEU A 120 1.04 -10.15 -0.71
N VAL A 121 0.14 -9.93 0.24
CA VAL A 121 0.40 -9.07 1.42
C VAL A 121 1.54 -9.66 2.27
N GLN A 122 1.52 -10.96 2.56
CA GLN A 122 2.61 -11.61 3.30
C GLN A 122 3.96 -11.46 2.58
N THR A 123 3.99 -11.70 1.27
CA THR A 123 5.19 -11.54 0.45
C THR A 123 5.72 -10.10 0.49
N PHE A 124 4.83 -9.12 0.35
CA PHE A 124 5.16 -7.70 0.44
C PHE A 124 5.72 -7.31 1.81
N LEU A 125 5.09 -7.78 2.90
CA LEU A 125 5.50 -7.41 4.25
C LEU A 125 6.81 -8.11 4.70
N ALA A 126 7.11 -9.30 4.17
CA ALA A 126 8.33 -10.04 4.48
C ALA A 126 9.56 -9.54 3.71
N ALA A 127 9.38 -8.88 2.57
CA ALA A 127 10.48 -8.40 1.75
C ALA A 127 11.21 -7.21 2.39
N GLU A 128 12.51 -7.10 2.16
CA GLU A 128 13.35 -6.01 2.66
C GLU A 128 14.05 -5.29 1.51
N PHE A 129 14.20 -3.98 1.63
CA PHE A 129 14.92 -3.18 0.64
C PHE A 129 16.39 -3.57 0.61
N SER A 130 16.90 -3.95 -0.56
CA SER A 130 18.25 -4.48 -0.74
C SER A 130 19.37 -3.50 -0.44
N ARG A 131 19.10 -2.19 -0.53
CA ARG A 131 20.09 -1.09 -0.41
C ARG A 131 21.27 -1.19 -1.36
N ALA A 132 21.17 -2.01 -2.42
CA ALA A 132 22.21 -2.09 -3.44
C ALA A 132 22.42 -0.72 -4.11
N GLU A 133 23.67 -0.39 -4.43
CA GLU A 133 24.03 0.93 -4.99
C GLU A 133 23.21 1.29 -6.24
N ARG A 134 22.98 0.31 -7.13
CA ARG A 134 22.14 0.52 -8.32
C ARG A 134 20.70 0.91 -7.97
N HIS A 135 20.13 0.33 -6.90
CA HIS A 135 18.75 0.61 -6.47
C HIS A 135 18.66 1.97 -5.79
N LEU A 136 19.61 2.31 -4.92
CA LEU A 136 19.71 3.65 -4.34
C LEU A 136 19.83 4.74 -5.41
N ARG A 137 20.67 4.52 -6.42
CA ARG A 137 20.85 5.46 -7.55
C ARG A 137 19.54 5.65 -8.33
N ARG A 138 18.80 4.57 -8.60
CA ARG A 138 17.50 4.63 -9.31
C ARG A 138 16.45 5.35 -8.50
N LEU A 139 16.32 5.03 -7.21
CA LEU A 139 15.41 5.71 -6.30
C LEU A 139 15.72 7.21 -6.18
N GLY A 140 16.99 7.60 -6.14
CA GLY A 140 17.39 9.01 -6.13
C GLY A 140 16.89 9.77 -7.36
N LYS A 141 16.88 9.13 -8.55
CA LYS A 141 16.32 9.71 -9.77
C LYS A 141 14.80 9.86 -9.72
N VAL A 142 14.11 8.89 -9.12
CA VAL A 142 12.64 8.97 -8.91
C VAL A 142 12.31 10.08 -7.92
N ALA A 143 13.02 10.11 -6.78
CA ALA A 143 12.81 11.13 -5.75
C ALA A 143 13.07 12.57 -6.26
N SER A 144 13.94 12.76 -7.25
CA SER A 144 14.17 14.09 -7.85
C SER A 144 12.97 14.65 -8.62
N LEU A 145 11.94 13.82 -8.89
CA LEU A 145 10.69 14.26 -9.52
C LEU A 145 9.66 14.78 -8.49
N GLU A 146 9.90 14.52 -7.21
CA GLU A 146 9.04 15.01 -6.15
C GLU A 146 9.36 16.50 -5.87
N PRO A 147 8.34 17.34 -5.55
CA PRO A 147 8.60 18.70 -5.10
C PRO A 147 9.46 18.68 -3.83
N ALA A 148 10.35 19.67 -3.69
CA ALA A 148 11.15 19.84 -2.48
C ALA A 148 10.21 19.85 -1.26
N ARG A 149 10.47 19.00 -0.27
CA ARG A 149 9.74 19.09 1.00
C ARG A 149 10.10 20.43 1.63
N ASP A 150 9.12 21.31 1.81
CA ASP A 150 9.32 22.49 2.64
C ASP A 150 9.82 22.04 4.00
N ALA A 151 10.99 22.55 4.40
CA ALA A 151 11.55 22.26 5.71
C ALA A 151 10.60 22.84 6.77
N GLN A 152 9.84 21.97 7.44
CA GLN A 152 9.04 22.30 8.62
C GLN A 152 9.91 22.16 9.86
#